data_0276137c25df598956047670119cabf7
#
_entry.id   0276137c25df598956047670119cabf7
#
_cell.length_a   1.000
_cell.length_b   1.000
_cell.length_c   1.000
_cell.angle_alpha   90.00
_cell.angle_beta   90.00
_cell.angle_gamma   90.00
#
_symmetry.space_group_name_H-M   'P 1'
#
loop_
_entity.id
_entity.type
_entity.pdbx_description
1 polymer ?
#
loop_
_entity_poly.entity_id
_entity_poly.type
_entity_poly.pdbx_seq_one_letter_code
_entity_poly.pdbx_strand_id
1 'polypeptide(L)'
;MKKSLMLASVIMLAVVLVLPLYAGGGKQSAEPGKVILTMGSWRADDVAQVNALLAEYSRLHPNVEIRFQPTNPPDYNATLRLQLDGGTGPDLMYARSYATGQELFNAGYFGDCTDIPGVTSNFTDSNLAPWRMSDGRMFAVPFAAVSHAVYYNKTIFQKEGLSVPQTYEDFLALCETLASRGYTPLANGVAEEWDILEVFFLGMLPNFIGGATERVQYENGTKRLNDGNFAAAFQAMADVAKYLPKGFEAVTYNDSQALFNTQQAVMFMDGSWTAGVYADAPFEWGLFAMPAPRGRQTRITFHPDMAITYNAKTKYPTECREFLAWLASREGASTASASLPLGFFPMINFPIKLADPHANEFLALNVGKETDARFVWPKFMDLYAPMNQAVIQVLKGELNPQQAADRMEVNAAQVR
;
A
#
# COMPACT_ATOMS: atom_id res chain seq x y z
N MET A 1 -27.07 -76.07 -28.55
CA MET A 1 -26.51 -76.14 -29.93
C MET A 1 -25.71 -74.85 -30.13
N LYS A 2 -24.45 -74.91 -29.93
CA LYS A 2 -23.38 -74.92 -30.93
C LYS A 2 -23.50 -73.72 -31.87
N LYS A 3 -22.58 -72.75 -31.77
CA LYS A 3 -21.39 -72.54 -32.62
C LYS A 3 -20.87 -71.16 -32.25
N SER A 4 -19.74 -71.02 -31.66
CA SER A 4 -18.41 -70.95 -32.26
C SER A 4 -18.25 -69.87 -33.30
N LEU A 5 -17.30 -69.01 -32.98
CA LEU A 5 -16.26 -68.45 -33.81
C LEU A 5 -16.43 -66.99 -34.10
N MET A 6 -15.46 -66.18 -34.17
CA MET A 6 -14.03 -66.31 -34.46
C MET A 6 -13.40 -64.97 -34.06
N LEU A 7 -12.27 -65.12 -33.44
CA LEU A 7 -11.31 -64.05 -33.16
C LEU A 7 -10.76 -63.51 -34.49
N ALA A 8 -10.96 -62.24 -34.80
CA ALA A 8 -10.19 -61.56 -35.82
C ALA A 8 -9.49 -60.38 -35.15
N SER A 9 -8.23 -60.60 -34.85
CA SER A 9 -7.30 -59.55 -34.40
C SER A 9 -7.03 -58.59 -35.53
N VAL A 10 -7.54 -57.38 -35.44
CA VAL A 10 -7.08 -56.25 -36.27
C VAL A 10 -6.04 -55.50 -35.42
N ILE A 11 -4.78 -55.74 -35.73
CA ILE A 11 -3.67 -54.90 -35.29
C ILE A 11 -3.79 -53.57 -36.01
N MET A 12 -4.36 -52.58 -35.32
CA MET A 12 -4.33 -51.17 -35.78
C MET A 12 -3.03 -50.57 -35.31
N LEU A 13 -2.09 -50.43 -36.21
CA LEU A 13 -0.81 -49.73 -36.02
C LEU A 13 -1.09 -48.27 -35.80
N ALA A 14 -1.18 -47.86 -34.55
CA ALA A 14 -1.26 -46.43 -34.21
C ALA A 14 0.10 -45.78 -34.48
N VAL A 15 0.23 -45.14 -35.59
CA VAL A 15 1.32 -44.20 -35.88
C VAL A 15 1.08 -42.98 -34.97
N VAL A 16 1.74 -42.98 -33.83
CA VAL A 16 1.83 -41.78 -32.97
C VAL A 16 2.71 -40.78 -33.71
N LEU A 17 2.08 -39.84 -34.40
CA LEU A 17 2.72 -38.62 -34.85
C LEU A 17 3.08 -37.80 -33.58
N VAL A 18 4.32 -37.94 -33.14
CA VAL A 18 4.93 -37.04 -32.19
C VAL A 18 5.15 -35.71 -32.89
N LEU A 19 4.13 -34.84 -32.84
CA LEU A 19 4.33 -33.43 -33.13
C LEU A 19 5.18 -32.88 -31.99
N PRO A 20 6.35 -32.32 -32.27
CA PRO A 20 7.08 -31.58 -31.22
C PRO A 20 6.18 -30.41 -30.84
N LEU A 21 5.64 -30.44 -29.59
CA LEU A 21 5.15 -29.26 -28.90
C LEU A 21 6.37 -28.32 -28.76
N TYR A 22 6.53 -27.46 -29.73
CA TYR A 22 7.31 -26.25 -29.57
C TYR A 22 6.57 -25.45 -28.50
N ALA A 23 6.97 -25.64 -27.23
CA ALA A 23 6.82 -24.63 -26.21
C ALA A 23 7.67 -23.44 -26.67
N GLY A 24 7.09 -22.66 -27.55
CA GLY A 24 7.65 -21.40 -28.01
C GLY A 24 7.55 -20.37 -26.87
N GLY A 25 8.40 -20.49 -25.87
CA GLY A 25 8.88 -19.33 -25.15
C GLY A 25 9.66 -18.51 -26.17
N GLY A 26 8.97 -17.70 -26.95
CA GLY A 26 9.59 -16.77 -27.87
C GLY A 26 10.48 -15.84 -27.05
N LYS A 27 11.77 -16.10 -27.06
CA LYS A 27 12.74 -15.05 -26.88
C LYS A 27 12.48 -14.08 -28.02
N GLN A 28 11.69 -13.06 -27.76
CA GLN A 28 11.62 -11.91 -28.65
C GLN A 28 13.05 -11.38 -28.72
N SER A 29 13.72 -11.65 -29.84
CA SER A 29 15.05 -11.14 -30.08
C SER A 29 14.96 -9.62 -30.02
N ALA A 30 15.65 -9.01 -29.06
CA ALA A 30 15.79 -7.57 -29.01
C ALA A 30 16.37 -7.12 -30.36
N GLU A 31 15.86 -6.02 -30.89
CA GLU A 31 16.51 -5.35 -32.01
C GLU A 31 17.98 -5.10 -31.65
N PRO A 32 18.92 -5.26 -32.58
CA PRO A 32 20.33 -5.04 -32.29
C PRO A 32 20.55 -3.63 -31.73
N GLY A 33 21.03 -3.54 -30.49
CA GLY A 33 21.29 -2.27 -29.78
C GLY A 33 20.21 -1.82 -28.79
N LYS A 34 19.06 -2.51 -28.64
CA LYS A 34 18.02 -2.16 -27.67
C LYS A 34 18.22 -2.91 -26.37
N VAL A 35 18.28 -2.15 -25.24
CA VAL A 35 18.32 -2.69 -23.88
C VAL A 35 16.89 -2.92 -23.40
N ILE A 36 16.63 -4.12 -22.87
CA ILE A 36 15.35 -4.46 -22.27
C ILE A 36 15.56 -4.65 -20.77
N LEU A 37 14.95 -3.78 -19.97
CA LEU A 37 14.93 -3.85 -18.52
C LEU A 37 13.61 -4.47 -18.05
N THR A 38 13.64 -5.14 -16.92
CA THR A 38 12.46 -5.63 -16.22
C THR A 38 12.20 -4.80 -14.96
N MET A 39 10.92 -4.53 -14.64
CA MET A 39 10.53 -3.78 -13.44
C MET A 39 9.52 -4.57 -12.61
N GLY A 40 9.89 -4.96 -11.39
CA GLY A 40 9.01 -5.61 -10.42
C GLY A 40 8.25 -4.61 -9.53
N SER A 41 7.03 -4.96 -9.14
CA SER A 41 6.18 -4.14 -8.28
C SER A 41 5.14 -4.99 -7.56
N TRP A 42 4.60 -4.47 -6.45
CA TRP A 42 3.38 -5.02 -5.82
C TRP A 42 2.08 -4.42 -6.38
N ARG A 43 2.16 -3.52 -7.36
CA ARG A 43 1.00 -2.79 -7.89
C ARG A 43 0.45 -3.48 -9.15
N ALA A 44 -0.38 -4.50 -8.94
CA ALA A 44 -1.04 -5.21 -10.04
C ALA A 44 -2.19 -4.39 -10.67
N ASP A 45 -2.76 -3.43 -9.95
CA ASP A 45 -3.90 -2.62 -10.39
C ASP A 45 -3.48 -1.46 -11.31
N ASP A 46 -2.20 -1.07 -11.28
CA ASP A 46 -1.69 0.15 -11.93
C ASP A 46 -0.98 -0.14 -13.27
N VAL A 47 -1.17 -1.31 -13.85
CA VAL A 47 -0.43 -1.77 -15.04
C VAL A 47 -0.57 -0.79 -16.22
N ALA A 48 -1.76 -0.29 -16.48
CA ALA A 48 -1.99 0.65 -17.58
C ALA A 48 -1.26 1.98 -17.37
N GLN A 49 -1.31 2.51 -16.16
CA GLN A 49 -0.69 3.78 -15.79
C GLN A 49 0.83 3.70 -15.79
N VAL A 50 1.39 2.64 -15.21
CA VAL A 50 2.83 2.42 -15.21
C VAL A 50 3.35 2.18 -16.63
N ASN A 51 2.65 1.39 -17.45
CA ASN A 51 3.02 1.19 -18.85
C ASN A 51 2.98 2.50 -19.66
N ALA A 52 2.04 3.42 -19.38
CA ALA A 52 2.02 4.73 -20.00
C ALA A 52 3.26 5.57 -19.63
N LEU A 53 3.66 5.56 -18.35
CA LEU A 53 4.87 6.20 -17.87
C LEU A 53 6.12 5.63 -18.57
N LEU A 54 6.23 4.31 -18.63
CA LEU A 54 7.38 3.62 -19.24
C LEU A 54 7.44 3.81 -20.76
N ALA A 55 6.28 3.91 -21.43
CA ALA A 55 6.21 4.23 -22.86
C ALA A 55 6.72 5.63 -23.14
N GLU A 56 6.41 6.61 -22.27
CA GLU A 56 6.93 7.97 -22.42
C GLU A 56 8.44 8.03 -22.20
N TYR A 57 8.97 7.30 -21.20
CA TYR A 57 10.42 7.17 -21.03
C TYR A 57 11.08 6.56 -22.27
N SER A 58 10.53 5.47 -22.82
CA SER A 58 11.07 4.81 -24.02
C SER A 58 10.99 5.70 -25.27
N ARG A 59 9.99 6.59 -25.34
CA ARG A 59 9.92 7.61 -26.42
C ARG A 59 11.08 8.58 -26.37
N LEU A 60 11.50 8.98 -25.17
CA LEU A 60 12.65 9.86 -24.94
C LEU A 60 13.98 9.13 -25.06
N HIS A 61 13.98 7.83 -24.75
CA HIS A 61 15.15 6.95 -24.74
C HIS A 61 14.91 5.71 -25.61
N PRO A 62 14.90 5.83 -26.96
CA PRO A 62 14.41 4.77 -27.86
C PRO A 62 15.23 3.47 -27.81
N ASN A 63 16.45 3.53 -27.28
CA ASN A 63 17.30 2.36 -27.08
C ASN A 63 17.00 1.57 -25.81
N VAL A 64 16.05 2.03 -24.96
CA VAL A 64 15.67 1.38 -23.69
C VAL A 64 14.20 1.06 -23.70
N GLU A 65 13.86 -0.20 -23.42
CA GLU A 65 12.50 -0.67 -23.16
C GLU A 65 12.43 -1.19 -21.71
N ILE A 66 11.43 -0.76 -20.94
CA ILE A 66 11.22 -1.26 -19.57
C ILE A 66 9.92 -2.05 -19.55
N ARG A 67 9.98 -3.31 -19.13
CA ARG A 67 8.84 -4.22 -19.04
C ARG A 67 8.36 -4.32 -17.60
N PHE A 68 7.15 -3.87 -17.35
CA PHE A 68 6.52 -3.93 -16.05
C PHE A 68 5.97 -5.33 -15.76
N GLN A 69 6.38 -5.90 -14.62
CA GLN A 69 6.05 -7.27 -14.20
C GLN A 69 5.60 -7.27 -12.73
N PRO A 70 4.38 -6.84 -12.44
CA PRO A 70 3.88 -6.79 -11.08
C PRO A 70 3.54 -8.17 -10.53
N THR A 71 3.65 -8.31 -9.21
CA THR A 71 3.21 -9.44 -8.41
C THR A 71 2.08 -8.97 -7.50
N ASN A 72 1.16 -9.83 -7.11
CA ASN A 72 0.11 -9.49 -6.16
C ASN A 72 0.71 -8.97 -4.85
N PRO A 73 0.09 -7.94 -4.21
CA PRO A 73 0.65 -7.28 -3.05
C PRO A 73 1.07 -8.22 -1.90
N PRO A 74 0.26 -9.24 -1.50
CA PRO A 74 0.65 -10.15 -0.41
C PRO A 74 1.91 -10.97 -0.72
N ASP A 75 2.12 -11.31 -1.99
CA ASP A 75 3.18 -12.23 -2.42
C ASP A 75 4.48 -11.51 -2.77
N TYR A 76 4.44 -10.19 -2.98
CA TYR A 76 5.55 -9.45 -3.56
C TYR A 76 6.86 -9.57 -2.80
N ASN A 77 6.83 -9.31 -1.48
CA ASN A 77 8.06 -9.28 -0.69
C ASN A 77 8.77 -10.65 -0.69
N ALA A 78 8.01 -11.73 -0.53
CA ALA A 78 8.54 -13.10 -0.55
C ALA A 78 9.04 -13.49 -1.95
N THR A 79 8.26 -13.20 -2.99
CA THR A 79 8.62 -13.47 -4.39
C THR A 79 9.87 -12.69 -4.79
N LEU A 80 9.94 -11.39 -4.48
CA LEU A 80 11.11 -10.56 -4.77
C LEU A 80 12.36 -11.13 -4.08
N ARG A 81 12.25 -11.49 -2.80
CA ARG A 81 13.38 -12.06 -2.05
C ARG A 81 13.91 -13.33 -2.71
N LEU A 82 13.02 -14.27 -3.06
CA LEU A 82 13.39 -15.52 -3.74
C LEU A 82 14.05 -15.26 -5.10
N GLN A 83 13.54 -14.30 -5.88
CA GLN A 83 14.12 -13.93 -7.17
C GLN A 83 15.52 -13.31 -7.02
N LEU A 84 15.72 -12.44 -6.03
CA LEU A 84 17.01 -11.80 -5.75
C LEU A 84 18.03 -12.83 -5.25
N ASP A 85 17.65 -13.72 -4.35
CA ASP A 85 18.49 -14.83 -3.87
C ASP A 85 18.90 -15.77 -5.01
N GLY A 86 17.96 -16.06 -5.92
CA GLY A 86 18.18 -16.93 -7.09
C GLY A 86 18.89 -16.25 -8.27
N GLY A 87 19.19 -14.94 -8.19
CA GLY A 87 19.82 -14.18 -9.28
C GLY A 87 18.92 -13.96 -10.49
N THR A 88 17.60 -14.08 -10.32
CA THR A 88 16.57 -13.87 -11.35
C THR A 88 15.71 -12.63 -11.07
N GLY A 89 16.13 -11.81 -10.11
CA GLY A 89 15.43 -10.58 -9.74
C GLY A 89 15.35 -9.58 -10.90
N PRO A 90 14.31 -8.72 -10.91
CA PRO A 90 14.16 -7.70 -11.94
C PRO A 90 15.31 -6.67 -11.89
N ASP A 91 15.51 -5.94 -12.99
CA ASP A 91 16.54 -4.88 -13.08
C ASP A 91 16.17 -3.66 -12.25
N LEU A 92 14.89 -3.26 -12.31
CA LEU A 92 14.28 -2.21 -11.51
C LEU A 92 13.20 -2.83 -10.62
N MET A 93 12.96 -2.26 -9.45
CA MET A 93 11.93 -2.77 -8.56
C MET A 93 11.39 -1.69 -7.62
N TYR A 94 10.14 -1.84 -7.23
CA TYR A 94 9.59 -1.02 -6.16
C TYR A 94 10.20 -1.44 -4.83
N ALA A 95 10.65 -0.47 -4.07
CA ALA A 95 11.21 -0.66 -2.73
C ALA A 95 10.21 -0.27 -1.65
N ARG A 96 10.13 -1.09 -0.61
CA ARG A 96 9.44 -0.73 0.63
C ARG A 96 10.28 0.25 1.44
N SER A 97 9.61 1.14 2.16
CA SER A 97 10.26 2.12 3.03
C SER A 97 10.83 1.48 4.30
N TYR A 98 11.74 2.20 4.95
CA TYR A 98 12.31 1.90 6.26
C TYR A 98 12.96 0.50 6.35
N ALA A 99 12.67 -0.25 7.44
CA ALA A 99 13.36 -1.49 7.78
C ALA A 99 13.36 -2.54 6.66
N THR A 100 12.23 -2.73 5.98
CA THR A 100 12.11 -3.73 4.90
C THR A 100 13.04 -3.43 3.73
N GLY A 101 13.12 -2.16 3.30
CA GLY A 101 14.03 -1.75 2.23
C GLY A 101 15.49 -1.76 2.69
N GLN A 102 15.75 -1.30 3.92
CA GLN A 102 17.08 -1.29 4.52
C GLN A 102 17.67 -2.71 4.63
N GLU A 103 16.85 -3.70 4.98
CA GLU A 103 17.26 -5.10 5.02
C GLU A 103 17.78 -5.59 3.66
N LEU A 104 17.01 -5.33 2.60
CA LEU A 104 17.38 -5.74 1.24
C LEU A 104 18.62 -5.00 0.74
N PHE A 105 18.77 -3.73 1.10
CA PHE A 105 19.98 -2.96 0.79
C PHE A 105 21.21 -3.50 1.53
N ASN A 106 21.10 -3.78 2.83
CA ASN A 106 22.17 -4.39 3.63
C ASN A 106 22.57 -5.78 3.14
N ALA A 107 21.61 -6.54 2.60
CA ALA A 107 21.87 -7.83 1.96
C ALA A 107 22.55 -7.73 0.58
N GLY A 108 22.77 -6.49 0.07
CA GLY A 108 23.44 -6.23 -1.20
C GLY A 108 22.57 -6.51 -2.43
N TYR A 109 21.24 -6.47 -2.30
CA TYR A 109 20.34 -6.64 -3.42
C TYR A 109 19.99 -5.34 -4.13
N PHE A 110 19.88 -4.24 -3.38
CA PHE A 110 19.59 -2.92 -3.94
C PHE A 110 20.88 -2.16 -4.26
N GLY A 111 20.88 -1.45 -5.37
CA GLY A 111 21.98 -0.57 -5.74
C GLY A 111 21.96 0.73 -4.94
N ASP A 112 23.13 1.35 -4.80
CA ASP A 112 23.27 2.66 -4.16
C ASP A 112 22.77 3.76 -5.09
N CYS A 113 21.75 4.50 -4.63
CA CYS A 113 21.10 5.58 -5.35
C CYS A 113 21.61 6.97 -4.95
N THR A 114 22.58 7.08 -4.02
CA THR A 114 22.99 8.33 -3.38
C THR A 114 23.48 9.38 -4.37
N ASP A 115 24.26 8.98 -5.35
CA ASP A 115 24.88 9.85 -6.36
C ASP A 115 24.09 9.95 -7.67
N ILE A 116 22.88 9.37 -7.71
CA ILE A 116 22.00 9.53 -8.87
C ILE A 116 21.55 11.00 -8.94
N PRO A 117 21.68 11.67 -10.10
CA PRO A 117 21.30 13.07 -10.25
C PRO A 117 19.85 13.34 -9.81
N GLY A 118 19.65 14.36 -8.98
CA GLY A 118 18.34 14.76 -8.51
C GLY A 118 17.87 14.08 -7.21
N VAL A 119 18.42 12.91 -6.83
CA VAL A 119 17.93 12.15 -5.67
C VAL A 119 18.08 12.92 -4.37
N THR A 120 19.22 13.51 -4.11
CA THR A 120 19.46 14.26 -2.86
C THR A 120 19.12 15.73 -2.94
N SER A 121 18.87 16.28 -4.13
CA SER A 121 18.62 17.73 -4.33
C SER A 121 17.15 18.09 -4.59
N ASN A 122 16.36 17.16 -5.12
CA ASN A 122 15.00 17.45 -5.60
C ASN A 122 13.89 16.94 -4.68
N PHE A 123 14.24 16.43 -3.50
CA PHE A 123 13.30 15.95 -2.48
C PHE A 123 13.59 16.62 -1.13
N THR A 124 12.59 16.73 -0.29
CA THR A 124 12.76 17.18 1.09
C THR A 124 13.40 16.08 1.95
N ASP A 125 14.06 16.45 3.04
CA ASP A 125 14.61 15.45 3.98
C ASP A 125 13.56 14.48 4.52
N SER A 126 12.33 14.94 4.76
CA SER A 126 11.21 14.09 5.18
C SER A 126 10.85 13.05 4.13
N ASN A 127 10.93 13.39 2.85
CA ASN A 127 10.65 12.49 1.74
C ASN A 127 11.80 11.51 1.48
N LEU A 128 13.04 11.87 1.84
CA LEU A 128 14.21 11.01 1.72
C LEU A 128 14.37 10.04 2.89
N ALA A 129 13.98 10.46 4.10
CA ALA A 129 14.22 9.71 5.33
C ALA A 129 13.80 8.23 5.27
N PRO A 130 12.64 7.85 4.69
CA PRO A 130 12.23 6.45 4.59
C PRO A 130 13.12 5.56 3.71
N TRP A 131 13.94 6.17 2.85
CA TRP A 131 14.78 5.50 1.84
C TRP A 131 16.28 5.67 2.12
N ARG A 132 16.59 6.23 3.28
CA ARG A 132 17.97 6.54 3.68
C ARG A 132 18.46 5.56 4.74
N MET A 133 19.69 5.11 4.59
CA MET A 133 20.42 4.37 5.60
C MET A 133 20.95 5.29 6.70
N SER A 134 21.32 4.75 7.86
CA SER A 134 21.91 5.51 8.96
C SER A 134 23.25 6.19 8.63
N ASP A 135 23.96 5.67 7.63
CA ASP A 135 25.21 6.25 7.11
C ASP A 135 24.98 7.32 6.02
N GLY A 136 23.72 7.63 5.72
CA GLY A 136 23.33 8.65 4.74
C GLY A 136 23.11 8.13 3.33
N ARG A 137 23.47 6.87 3.01
CA ARG A 137 23.23 6.29 1.69
C ARG A 137 21.75 6.14 1.39
N MET A 138 21.41 6.33 0.10
CA MET A 138 20.06 6.17 -0.41
C MET A 138 19.90 4.81 -1.09
N PHE A 139 18.94 4.01 -0.67
CA PHE A 139 18.69 2.71 -1.30
C PHE A 139 17.60 2.74 -2.36
N ALA A 140 16.88 3.86 -2.51
CA ALA A 140 15.84 4.02 -3.53
C ALA A 140 15.57 5.49 -3.83
N VAL A 141 14.94 5.75 -4.97
CA VAL A 141 14.45 7.06 -5.40
C VAL A 141 12.98 7.19 -5.00
N PRO A 142 12.59 8.18 -4.16
CA PRO A 142 11.21 8.39 -3.77
C PRO A 142 10.30 8.55 -5.00
N PHE A 143 9.17 7.84 -5.03
CA PHE A 143 8.28 7.86 -6.19
C PHE A 143 6.90 8.42 -5.84
N ALA A 144 6.19 7.82 -4.87
CA ALA A 144 4.86 8.28 -4.49
C ALA A 144 4.60 8.13 -2.99
N ALA A 145 3.82 9.07 -2.47
CA ALA A 145 3.23 9.05 -1.14
C ALA A 145 1.74 8.71 -1.23
N VAL A 146 1.17 8.28 -0.10
CA VAL A 146 -0.25 8.00 0.07
C VAL A 146 -0.79 8.66 1.34
N SER A 147 -2.10 8.87 1.36
CA SER A 147 -2.83 9.44 2.49
C SER A 147 -3.89 8.47 2.99
N HIS A 148 -4.36 8.64 4.21
CA HIS A 148 -5.48 7.88 4.77
C HIS A 148 -6.68 8.79 5.00
N ALA A 149 -7.87 8.29 4.72
CA ALA A 149 -9.13 9.01 4.90
C ALA A 149 -10.29 8.03 5.11
N VAL A 150 -11.42 8.55 5.58
CA VAL A 150 -12.69 7.85 5.54
C VAL A 150 -13.39 8.22 4.23
N TYR A 151 -13.59 7.25 3.37
CA TYR A 151 -14.50 7.34 2.24
C TYR A 151 -15.94 7.26 2.74
N TYR A 152 -16.83 8.07 2.19
CA TYR A 152 -18.25 8.01 2.56
C TYR A 152 -19.16 8.22 1.35
N ASN A 153 -20.32 7.59 1.40
CA ASN A 153 -21.34 7.71 0.38
C ASN A 153 -22.13 9.03 0.56
N LYS A 154 -21.80 10.04 -0.25
CA LYS A 154 -22.47 11.36 -0.23
C LYS A 154 -23.97 11.24 -0.49
N THR A 155 -24.38 10.34 -1.38
CA THR A 155 -25.79 10.14 -1.73
C THR A 155 -26.60 9.67 -0.51
N ILE A 156 -26.07 8.72 0.27
CA ILE A 156 -26.72 8.27 1.51
C ILE A 156 -26.70 9.39 2.55
N PHE A 157 -25.59 10.10 2.72
CA PHE A 157 -25.50 11.22 3.67
C PHE A 157 -26.55 12.28 3.37
N GLN A 158 -26.72 12.68 2.12
CA GLN A 158 -27.72 13.66 1.69
C GLN A 158 -29.13 13.14 1.94
N LYS A 159 -29.43 11.91 1.52
CA LYS A 159 -30.74 11.27 1.72
C LYS A 159 -31.13 11.22 3.19
N GLU A 160 -30.20 10.91 4.07
CA GLU A 160 -30.41 10.72 5.49
C GLU A 160 -30.21 12.00 6.32
N GLY A 161 -29.85 13.13 5.69
CA GLY A 161 -29.61 14.40 6.38
C GLY A 161 -28.41 14.35 7.33
N LEU A 162 -27.35 13.59 6.97
CA LEU A 162 -26.15 13.40 7.78
C LEU A 162 -25.07 14.40 7.39
N SER A 163 -24.19 14.69 8.33
CA SER A 163 -23.03 15.57 8.14
C SER A 163 -21.74 14.86 8.49
N VAL A 164 -20.62 15.33 7.91
CA VAL A 164 -19.27 14.84 8.24
C VAL A 164 -18.95 15.13 9.71
N PRO A 165 -18.51 14.12 10.49
CA PRO A 165 -18.23 14.27 11.91
C PRO A 165 -17.00 15.14 12.14
N GLN A 166 -17.00 15.91 13.23
CA GLN A 166 -15.92 16.82 13.60
C GLN A 166 -15.04 16.26 14.73
N THR A 167 -15.58 15.35 15.54
CA THR A 167 -14.88 14.66 16.62
C THR A 167 -15.08 13.15 16.50
N TYR A 168 -14.24 12.38 17.18
CA TYR A 168 -14.38 10.93 17.21
C TYR A 168 -15.73 10.51 17.86
N GLU A 169 -16.17 11.25 18.86
CA GLU A 169 -17.49 11.02 19.47
C GLU A 169 -18.65 11.26 18.50
N ASP A 170 -18.53 12.30 17.65
CA ASP A 170 -19.52 12.55 16.58
C ASP A 170 -19.47 11.43 15.51
N PHE A 171 -18.29 10.87 15.22
CA PHE A 171 -18.13 9.72 14.33
C PHE A 171 -18.85 8.48 14.88
N LEU A 172 -18.71 8.19 16.17
CA LEU A 172 -19.46 7.09 16.81
C LEU A 172 -20.95 7.32 16.80
N ALA A 173 -21.42 8.56 17.06
CA ALA A 173 -22.83 8.92 16.98
C ALA A 173 -23.39 8.78 15.56
N LEU A 174 -22.59 9.12 14.54
CA LEU A 174 -22.92 8.88 13.14
C LEU A 174 -23.07 7.39 12.84
N CYS A 175 -22.12 6.56 13.29
CA CYS A 175 -22.18 5.10 13.12
C CYS A 175 -23.43 4.53 13.79
N GLU A 176 -23.78 4.95 15.01
CA GLU A 176 -25.00 4.53 15.71
C GLU A 176 -26.26 4.94 14.95
N THR A 177 -26.29 6.16 14.42
CA THR A 177 -27.42 6.67 13.62
C THR A 177 -27.62 5.83 12.37
N LEU A 178 -26.54 5.52 11.64
CA LEU A 178 -26.58 4.67 10.44
C LEU A 178 -27.08 3.26 10.78
N ALA A 179 -26.51 2.64 11.83
CA ALA A 179 -26.91 1.32 12.28
C ALA A 179 -28.39 1.26 12.68
N SER A 180 -28.89 2.26 13.43
CA SER A 180 -30.30 2.34 13.84
C SER A 180 -31.25 2.48 12.65
N ARG A 181 -30.78 2.98 11.50
CA ARG A 181 -31.54 3.09 10.25
C ARG A 181 -31.36 1.88 9.33
N GLY A 182 -30.68 0.84 9.80
CA GLY A 182 -30.51 -0.43 9.08
C GLY A 182 -29.35 -0.46 8.08
N TYR A 183 -28.46 0.54 8.11
CA TYR A 183 -27.23 0.53 7.31
C TYR A 183 -26.09 -0.20 8.03
N THR A 184 -25.16 -0.77 7.28
CA THR A 184 -23.84 -1.16 7.79
C THR A 184 -22.93 0.08 7.75
N PRO A 185 -22.52 0.63 8.92
CA PRO A 185 -21.77 1.89 8.93
C PRO A 185 -20.41 1.82 8.27
N LEU A 186 -19.62 0.75 8.53
CA LEU A 186 -18.24 0.58 8.12
C LEU A 186 -18.08 -0.65 7.24
N ALA A 187 -17.15 -0.60 6.26
CA ALA A 187 -16.88 -1.71 5.34
C ALA A 187 -15.72 -2.61 5.79
N ASN A 188 -14.85 -2.12 6.69
CA ASN A 188 -13.59 -2.78 7.03
C ASN A 188 -13.76 -4.19 7.60
N GLY A 189 -12.84 -5.10 7.20
CA GLY A 189 -12.74 -6.46 7.69
C GLY A 189 -11.39 -6.77 8.32
N VAL A 190 -11.18 -8.00 8.79
CA VAL A 190 -9.93 -8.40 9.48
C VAL A 190 -9.28 -9.65 8.89
N ALA A 191 -9.79 -10.18 7.77
CA ALA A 191 -9.20 -11.36 7.15
C ALA A 191 -7.78 -11.09 6.61
N GLU A 192 -7.47 -9.85 6.31
CA GLU A 192 -6.15 -9.39 5.89
C GLU A 192 -5.65 -8.29 6.85
N GLU A 193 -4.39 -8.43 7.28
CA GLU A 193 -3.79 -7.58 8.32
C GLU A 193 -3.81 -6.09 7.97
N TRP A 194 -3.58 -5.76 6.71
CA TRP A 194 -3.43 -4.38 6.26
C TRP A 194 -4.76 -3.60 6.26
N ASP A 195 -5.92 -4.24 6.09
CA ASP A 195 -7.21 -3.57 6.17
C ASP A 195 -7.43 -2.98 7.58
N ILE A 196 -7.45 -3.83 8.60
CA ILE A 196 -7.79 -3.37 9.95
C ILE A 196 -6.60 -2.74 10.69
N LEU A 197 -5.38 -3.25 10.50
CA LEU A 197 -4.22 -2.73 11.19
C LEU A 197 -3.69 -1.47 10.52
N GLU A 198 -3.22 -1.59 9.26
CA GLU A 198 -2.50 -0.47 8.63
C GLU A 198 -3.42 0.67 8.27
N VAL A 199 -4.60 0.35 7.76
CA VAL A 199 -5.51 1.35 7.24
C VAL A 199 -6.33 1.95 8.38
N PHE A 200 -7.02 1.12 9.15
CA PHE A 200 -7.92 1.63 10.19
C PHE A 200 -7.15 2.05 11.44
N PHE A 201 -6.54 1.10 12.13
CA PHE A 201 -5.92 1.38 13.44
C PHE A 201 -4.75 2.36 13.33
N LEU A 202 -3.75 2.06 12.48
CA LEU A 202 -2.60 2.93 12.29
C LEU A 202 -2.96 4.23 11.56
N GLY A 203 -4.02 4.21 10.75
CA GLY A 203 -4.55 5.40 10.10
C GLY A 203 -5.13 6.42 11.09
N MET A 204 -5.76 5.96 12.16
CA MET A 204 -6.32 6.83 13.20
C MET A 204 -5.39 7.06 14.40
N LEU A 205 -4.38 6.21 14.58
CA LEU A 205 -3.53 6.20 15.78
C LEU A 205 -2.90 7.56 16.11
N PRO A 206 -2.44 8.39 15.15
CA PRO A 206 -1.90 9.71 15.43
C PRO A 206 -2.88 10.65 16.16
N ASN A 207 -4.19 10.45 16.02
CA ASN A 207 -5.21 11.22 16.73
C ASN A 207 -5.22 10.96 18.25
N PHE A 208 -4.66 9.83 18.67
CA PHE A 208 -4.62 9.39 20.07
C PHE A 208 -3.24 9.59 20.68
N ILE A 209 -2.18 9.20 19.99
CA ILE A 209 -0.81 9.22 20.57
C ILE A 209 -0.05 10.52 20.29
N GLY A 210 -0.45 11.30 19.29
CA GLY A 210 0.27 12.47 18.79
C GLY A 210 0.94 12.20 17.45
N GLY A 211 1.69 13.19 16.94
CA GLY A 211 2.36 13.12 15.65
C GLY A 211 3.77 12.53 15.72
N ALA A 212 4.62 12.92 14.76
CA ALA A 212 5.97 12.39 14.59
C ALA A 212 6.85 12.58 15.84
N THR A 213 6.72 13.72 16.54
CA THR A 213 7.48 13.98 17.76
C THR A 213 7.14 12.99 18.87
N GLU A 214 5.84 12.75 19.10
CA GLU A 214 5.38 11.79 20.10
C GLU A 214 5.69 10.35 19.69
N ARG A 215 5.56 10.01 18.41
CA ARG A 215 5.95 8.69 17.90
C ARG A 215 7.41 8.35 18.27
N VAL A 216 8.33 9.28 18.06
CA VAL A 216 9.75 9.09 18.43
C VAL A 216 9.92 8.86 19.94
N GLN A 217 9.08 9.48 20.79
CA GLN A 217 9.12 9.24 22.24
C GLN A 217 8.69 7.81 22.61
N TYR A 218 7.74 7.22 21.87
CA TYR A 218 7.38 5.81 22.04
C TYR A 218 8.49 4.89 21.50
N GLU A 219 9.08 5.22 20.36
CA GLU A 219 10.16 4.46 19.75
C GLU A 219 11.40 4.37 20.63
N ASN A 220 11.76 5.44 21.33
CA ASN A 220 12.94 5.49 22.21
C ASN A 220 12.63 5.10 23.67
N GLY A 221 11.37 4.79 24.00
CA GLY A 221 10.95 4.36 25.31
C GLY A 221 10.72 5.49 26.34
N THR A 222 10.81 6.76 25.94
CA THR A 222 10.43 7.91 26.81
C THR A 222 8.94 7.85 27.15
N LYS A 223 8.10 7.44 26.21
CA LYS A 223 6.71 7.05 26.43
C LYS A 223 6.56 5.53 26.28
N ARG A 224 5.57 4.96 26.95
CA ARG A 224 5.28 3.53 26.95
C ARG A 224 4.01 3.23 26.13
N LEU A 225 4.02 2.10 25.41
CA LEU A 225 2.86 1.70 24.61
C LEU A 225 1.66 1.23 25.46
N ASN A 226 1.79 1.20 26.76
CA ASN A 226 0.68 0.94 27.68
C ASN A 226 0.19 2.19 28.43
N ASP A 227 0.53 3.37 27.95
CA ASP A 227 -0.04 4.60 28.47
C ASP A 227 -1.51 4.79 28.10
N GLY A 228 -2.18 5.76 28.74
CA GLY A 228 -3.60 6.02 28.49
C GLY A 228 -3.93 6.41 27.03
N ASN A 229 -2.96 6.89 26.25
CA ASN A 229 -3.17 7.26 24.85
C ASN A 229 -3.28 6.01 23.96
N PHE A 230 -2.37 5.04 24.12
CA PHE A 230 -2.46 3.77 23.41
C PHE A 230 -3.70 2.96 23.84
N ALA A 231 -3.99 2.90 25.14
CA ALA A 231 -5.21 2.27 25.63
C ALA A 231 -6.47 2.91 25.03
N ALA A 232 -6.50 4.25 24.90
CA ALA A 232 -7.61 4.94 24.25
C ALA A 232 -7.73 4.63 22.74
N ALA A 233 -6.62 4.42 22.03
CA ALA A 233 -6.67 4.00 20.63
C ALA A 233 -7.23 2.57 20.50
N PHE A 234 -6.86 1.63 21.38
CA PHE A 234 -7.48 0.30 21.42
C PHE A 234 -8.95 0.37 21.83
N GLN A 235 -9.33 1.28 22.76
CA GLN A 235 -10.74 1.51 23.10
C GLN A 235 -11.53 1.95 21.86
N ALA A 236 -10.96 2.82 21.03
CA ALA A 236 -11.62 3.25 19.81
C ALA A 236 -11.89 2.07 18.85
N MET A 237 -11.01 1.06 18.80
CA MET A 237 -11.31 -0.16 18.04
C MET A 237 -12.44 -0.98 18.69
N ALA A 238 -12.47 -1.10 20.00
CA ALA A 238 -13.58 -1.77 20.70
C ALA A 238 -14.91 -1.07 20.41
N ASP A 239 -14.93 0.27 20.40
CA ASP A 239 -16.15 1.07 20.17
C ASP A 239 -16.72 0.90 18.76
N VAL A 240 -15.86 0.72 17.74
CA VAL A 240 -16.30 0.55 16.34
C VAL A 240 -16.68 -0.89 15.99
N ALA A 241 -16.32 -1.88 16.81
CA ALA A 241 -16.53 -3.29 16.50
C ALA A 241 -17.96 -3.64 16.08
N LYS A 242 -18.96 -3.10 16.77
CA LYS A 242 -20.37 -3.34 16.47
C LYS A 242 -20.88 -2.67 15.19
N TYR A 243 -20.09 -1.82 14.56
CA TYR A 243 -20.42 -1.11 13.33
C TYR A 243 -19.74 -1.69 12.09
N LEU A 244 -18.86 -2.68 12.28
CA LEU A 244 -18.26 -3.46 11.20
C LEU A 244 -19.29 -4.39 10.54
N PRO A 245 -19.02 -4.91 9.34
CA PRO A 245 -19.92 -5.86 8.68
C PRO A 245 -20.15 -7.09 9.56
N LYS A 246 -21.34 -7.68 9.47
CA LYS A 246 -21.59 -8.96 10.15
C LYS A 246 -20.64 -10.03 9.59
N GLY A 247 -19.90 -10.70 10.46
CA GLY A 247 -18.90 -11.68 10.07
C GLY A 247 -17.61 -11.03 9.55
N PHE A 248 -17.27 -9.85 10.04
CA PHE A 248 -16.08 -9.07 9.67
C PHE A 248 -14.78 -9.87 9.76
N GLU A 249 -14.77 -10.96 10.53
CA GLU A 249 -13.63 -11.87 10.69
C GLU A 249 -13.21 -12.56 9.38
N ALA A 250 -14.16 -12.75 8.47
CA ALA A 250 -13.95 -13.39 7.17
C ALA A 250 -13.95 -12.38 6.00
N VAL A 251 -14.17 -11.10 6.27
CA VAL A 251 -14.19 -10.06 5.23
C VAL A 251 -12.75 -9.74 4.84
N THR A 252 -12.42 -10.00 3.56
CA THR A 252 -11.13 -9.66 2.95
C THR A 252 -11.10 -8.18 2.56
N TYR A 253 -9.91 -7.66 2.24
CA TYR A 253 -9.78 -6.28 1.78
C TYR A 253 -10.58 -6.01 0.48
N ASN A 254 -10.57 -6.96 -0.45
CA ASN A 254 -11.38 -6.86 -1.66
C ASN A 254 -12.89 -6.88 -1.34
N ASP A 255 -13.31 -7.65 -0.35
CA ASP A 255 -14.71 -7.63 0.12
C ASP A 255 -15.05 -6.29 0.76
N SER A 256 -14.16 -5.68 1.56
CA SER A 256 -14.33 -4.34 2.13
C SER A 256 -14.55 -3.29 1.04
N GLN A 257 -13.73 -3.29 0.01
CA GLN A 257 -13.91 -2.42 -1.16
C GLN A 257 -15.24 -2.67 -1.87
N ALA A 258 -15.61 -3.95 -2.07
CA ALA A 258 -16.87 -4.32 -2.71
C ALA A 258 -18.09 -3.89 -1.88
N LEU A 259 -18.06 -4.05 -0.55
CA LEU A 259 -19.12 -3.61 0.35
C LEU A 259 -19.39 -2.11 0.22
N PHE A 260 -18.34 -1.29 0.14
CA PHE A 260 -18.49 0.14 -0.09
C PHE A 260 -18.98 0.45 -1.51
N ASN A 261 -18.36 -0.11 -2.54
CA ASN A 261 -18.67 0.17 -3.94
C ASN A 261 -20.11 -0.26 -4.33
N THR A 262 -20.62 -1.32 -3.71
CA THR A 262 -22.01 -1.80 -3.91
C THR A 262 -23.02 -1.19 -2.94
N GLN A 263 -22.63 -0.18 -2.15
CA GLN A 263 -23.47 0.54 -1.17
C GLN A 263 -24.02 -0.34 -0.05
N GLN A 264 -23.40 -1.50 0.20
CA GLN A 264 -23.75 -2.37 1.34
C GLN A 264 -23.19 -1.81 2.66
N ALA A 265 -22.09 -1.04 2.59
CA ALA A 265 -21.59 -0.22 3.69
C ALA A 265 -21.52 1.25 3.29
N VAL A 266 -21.69 2.15 4.27
CA VAL A 266 -21.81 3.60 4.02
C VAL A 266 -20.48 4.30 4.04
N MET A 267 -19.52 3.82 4.85
CA MET A 267 -18.19 4.38 5.02
C MET A 267 -17.14 3.29 4.95
N PHE A 268 -15.94 3.69 4.55
CA PHE A 268 -14.77 2.82 4.50
C PHE A 268 -13.52 3.60 4.90
N MET A 269 -12.85 3.22 5.99
CA MET A 269 -11.56 3.77 6.34
C MET A 269 -10.51 3.11 5.47
N ASP A 270 -9.89 3.88 4.57
CA ASP A 270 -8.91 3.31 3.62
C ASP A 270 -7.85 4.32 3.22
N GLY A 271 -6.87 3.85 2.47
CA GLY A 271 -5.82 4.68 1.89
C GLY A 271 -6.25 5.29 0.55
N SER A 272 -5.50 6.31 0.16
CA SER A 272 -5.77 7.02 -1.08
C SER A 272 -5.58 6.16 -2.35
N TRP A 273 -4.80 5.08 -2.27
CA TRP A 273 -4.57 4.16 -3.40
C TRP A 273 -5.82 3.48 -3.94
N THR A 274 -6.90 3.44 -3.16
CA THR A 274 -8.18 2.84 -3.55
C THR A 274 -9.07 3.82 -4.33
N ALA A 275 -8.75 5.09 -4.35
CA ALA A 275 -9.59 6.12 -4.97
C ALA A 275 -9.94 5.81 -6.44
N GLY A 276 -9.00 5.21 -7.18
CA GLY A 276 -9.23 4.77 -8.56
C GLY A 276 -10.29 3.68 -8.71
N VAL A 277 -10.48 2.82 -7.69
CA VAL A 277 -11.50 1.75 -7.70
C VAL A 277 -12.92 2.33 -7.71
N TYR A 278 -13.08 3.54 -7.15
CA TYR A 278 -14.39 4.21 -7.04
C TYR A 278 -14.63 5.27 -8.11
N ALA A 279 -13.74 5.40 -9.11
CA ALA A 279 -13.89 6.38 -10.18
C ALA A 279 -15.23 6.22 -10.92
N ASP A 280 -15.68 4.97 -11.12
CA ASP A 280 -16.95 4.62 -11.78
C ASP A 280 -18.02 4.14 -10.79
N ALA A 281 -17.94 4.51 -9.52
CA ALA A 281 -18.93 4.13 -8.52
C ALA A 281 -20.33 4.66 -8.91
N PRO A 282 -21.42 3.87 -8.71
CA PRO A 282 -22.78 4.28 -9.09
C PRO A 282 -23.41 5.33 -8.15
N PHE A 283 -22.60 6.00 -7.33
CA PHE A 283 -23.01 7.02 -6.37
C PHE A 283 -21.92 8.08 -6.19
N GLU A 284 -22.29 9.23 -5.70
CA GLU A 284 -21.30 10.24 -5.31
C GLU A 284 -20.65 9.86 -3.98
N TRP A 285 -19.33 9.86 -3.95
CA TRP A 285 -18.54 9.64 -2.75
C TRP A 285 -17.70 10.87 -2.39
N GLY A 286 -17.22 10.91 -1.19
CA GLY A 286 -16.33 11.95 -0.70
C GLY A 286 -15.44 11.44 0.41
N LEU A 287 -14.65 12.34 0.97
CA LEU A 287 -13.59 12.05 1.91
C LEU A 287 -13.70 12.94 3.14
N PHE A 288 -13.36 12.37 4.29
CA PHE A 288 -13.03 13.16 5.48
C PHE A 288 -11.87 12.50 6.24
N ALA A 289 -11.09 13.33 6.95
CA ALA A 289 -10.07 12.81 7.86
C ALA A 289 -10.75 12.14 9.05
N MET A 290 -10.28 10.94 9.46
CA MET A 290 -10.75 10.33 10.71
C MET A 290 -10.56 11.35 11.85
N PRO A 291 -11.65 11.82 12.49
CA PRO A 291 -11.53 12.89 13.45
C PRO A 291 -10.89 12.43 14.76
N ALA A 292 -10.19 13.36 15.41
CA ALA A 292 -9.62 13.12 16.72
C ALA A 292 -10.70 13.18 17.83
N PRO A 293 -10.46 12.57 18.99
CA PRO A 293 -11.27 12.78 20.18
C PRO A 293 -11.41 14.26 20.52
N ARG A 294 -12.53 14.63 21.13
CA ARG A 294 -12.81 16.03 21.51
C ARG A 294 -11.67 16.65 22.32
N GLY A 295 -11.26 17.84 21.93
CA GLY A 295 -10.14 18.56 22.55
C GLY A 295 -8.75 18.14 22.04
N ARG A 296 -8.68 17.22 21.09
CA ARG A 296 -7.43 16.86 20.41
C ARG A 296 -7.43 17.36 18.97
N GLN A 297 -6.23 17.50 18.40
CA GLN A 297 -6.07 17.86 16.99
C GLN A 297 -6.20 16.64 16.09
N THR A 298 -6.97 16.77 15.01
CA THR A 298 -7.01 15.77 13.95
C THR A 298 -5.67 15.75 13.21
N ARG A 299 -5.08 14.58 13.11
CA ARG A 299 -3.87 14.25 12.36
C ARG A 299 -4.17 13.25 11.28
N ILE A 300 -3.32 13.18 10.28
CA ILE A 300 -3.50 12.29 9.14
C ILE A 300 -2.27 11.42 8.99
N THR A 301 -2.49 10.13 8.80
CA THR A 301 -1.44 9.26 8.30
C THR A 301 -1.24 9.56 6.82
N PHE A 302 -0.11 10.21 6.53
CA PHE A 302 0.37 10.50 5.18
C PHE A 302 1.84 10.13 5.14
N HIS A 303 2.20 9.21 4.30
CA HIS A 303 3.56 8.67 4.32
C HIS A 303 4.09 8.33 2.93
N PRO A 304 5.40 8.40 2.75
CA PRO A 304 6.09 7.82 1.61
C PRO A 304 5.79 6.31 1.54
N ASP A 305 5.18 5.86 0.43
CA ASP A 305 4.78 4.45 0.27
C ASP A 305 5.67 3.71 -0.73
N MET A 306 5.99 4.36 -1.84
CA MET A 306 6.70 3.75 -2.95
C MET A 306 7.97 4.53 -3.30
N ALA A 307 9.05 3.78 -3.49
CA ALA A 307 10.24 4.23 -4.18
C ALA A 307 10.65 3.20 -5.24
N ILE A 308 11.50 3.60 -6.16
CA ILE A 308 12.04 2.69 -7.16
C ILE A 308 13.55 2.60 -6.96
N THR A 309 14.06 1.39 -7.02
CA THR A 309 15.48 1.08 -6.93
C THR A 309 15.91 0.15 -8.07
N TYR A 310 17.20 -0.12 -8.16
CA TYR A 310 17.73 -1.06 -9.12
C TYR A 310 18.43 -2.23 -8.43
N ASN A 311 18.47 -3.36 -9.12
CA ASN A 311 19.15 -4.56 -8.67
C ASN A 311 20.67 -4.32 -8.73
N ALA A 312 21.35 -4.46 -7.59
CA ALA A 312 22.81 -4.30 -7.53
C ALA A 312 23.58 -5.25 -8.46
N LYS A 313 22.93 -6.36 -8.88
CA LYS A 313 23.51 -7.38 -9.78
C LYS A 313 22.97 -7.30 -11.20
N THR A 314 22.24 -6.23 -11.58
CA THR A 314 21.76 -6.04 -12.95
C THR A 314 22.94 -5.96 -13.94
N LYS A 315 22.71 -6.39 -15.16
CA LYS A 315 23.66 -6.24 -16.27
C LYS A 315 23.63 -4.84 -16.90
N TYR A 316 22.65 -4.02 -16.50
CA TYR A 316 22.33 -2.71 -17.08
C TYR A 316 22.30 -1.60 -16.04
N PRO A 317 23.34 -1.47 -15.18
CA PRO A 317 23.31 -0.48 -14.10
C PRO A 317 23.25 0.97 -14.62
N THR A 318 23.82 1.26 -15.76
CA THR A 318 23.80 2.60 -16.37
C THR A 318 22.38 2.98 -16.77
N GLU A 319 21.69 2.15 -17.52
CA GLU A 319 20.34 2.40 -17.99
C GLU A 319 19.31 2.45 -16.85
N CYS A 320 19.49 1.62 -15.83
CA CYS A 320 18.67 1.70 -14.60
C CYS A 320 18.86 3.05 -13.88
N ARG A 321 20.10 3.51 -13.73
CA ARG A 321 20.41 4.78 -13.07
C ARG A 321 19.95 5.99 -13.88
N GLU A 322 20.02 5.94 -15.21
CA GLU A 322 19.47 6.97 -16.11
C GLU A 322 17.94 7.07 -15.97
N PHE A 323 17.23 5.95 -15.91
CA PHE A 323 15.79 5.95 -15.64
C PHE A 323 15.48 6.56 -14.27
N LEU A 324 16.21 6.19 -13.23
CA LEU A 324 16.03 6.74 -11.88
C LEU A 324 16.36 8.23 -11.80
N ALA A 325 17.39 8.69 -12.52
CA ALA A 325 17.72 10.11 -12.63
C ALA A 325 16.61 10.90 -13.35
N TRP A 326 16.04 10.32 -14.40
CA TRP A 326 14.90 10.93 -15.07
C TRP A 326 13.67 11.02 -14.13
N LEU A 327 13.33 9.97 -13.38
CA LEU A 327 12.26 10.01 -12.38
C LEU A 327 12.51 11.08 -11.29
N ALA A 328 13.78 11.28 -10.89
CA ALA A 328 14.16 12.29 -9.93
C ALA A 328 14.26 13.71 -10.53
N SER A 329 13.99 13.88 -11.83
CA SER A 329 13.92 15.18 -12.49
C SER A 329 12.51 15.78 -12.45
N ARG A 330 12.40 17.09 -12.73
CA ARG A 330 11.09 17.75 -12.88
C ARG A 330 10.27 17.15 -14.02
N GLU A 331 10.90 16.82 -15.14
CA GLU A 331 10.24 16.24 -16.32
C GLU A 331 9.67 14.86 -16.00
N GLY A 332 10.50 13.95 -15.48
CA GLY A 332 10.09 12.60 -15.13
C GLY A 332 9.01 12.58 -14.05
N ALA A 333 9.14 13.42 -13.02
CA ALA A 333 8.15 13.52 -11.96
C ALA A 333 6.81 14.11 -12.47
N SER A 334 6.84 15.06 -13.40
CA SER A 334 5.61 15.58 -14.02
C SER A 334 4.91 14.54 -14.88
N THR A 335 5.68 13.75 -15.65
CA THR A 335 5.17 12.62 -16.44
C THR A 335 4.62 11.53 -15.54
N ALA A 336 5.35 11.17 -14.46
CA ALA A 336 4.88 10.21 -13.47
C ALA A 336 3.55 10.65 -12.83
N SER A 337 3.44 11.92 -12.44
CA SER A 337 2.21 12.46 -11.83
C SER A 337 1.01 12.45 -12.75
N ALA A 338 1.22 12.63 -14.06
CA ALA A 338 0.17 12.52 -15.05
C ALA A 338 -0.26 11.07 -15.32
N SER A 339 0.62 10.10 -15.02
CA SER A 339 0.42 8.67 -15.23
C SER A 339 0.14 7.90 -13.93
N LEU A 340 0.40 8.49 -12.75
CA LEU A 340 0.09 7.83 -11.47
C LEU A 340 -1.41 7.61 -11.35
N PRO A 341 -1.81 6.47 -10.78
CA PRO A 341 -3.21 6.24 -10.43
C PRO A 341 -3.71 7.31 -9.48
N LEU A 342 -5.02 7.54 -9.52
CA LEU A 342 -5.69 8.42 -8.56
C LEU A 342 -5.33 8.00 -7.11
N GLY A 343 -4.95 8.99 -6.30
CA GLY A 343 -4.62 8.79 -4.89
C GLY A 343 -3.16 8.50 -4.58
N PHE A 344 -2.28 8.56 -5.58
CA PHE A 344 -0.84 8.58 -5.39
C PHE A 344 -0.31 10.00 -5.60
N PHE A 345 0.54 10.45 -4.68
CA PHE A 345 1.02 11.82 -4.63
C PHE A 345 2.53 11.87 -4.90
N PRO A 346 2.97 12.69 -5.88
CA PRO A 346 4.39 12.83 -6.16
C PRO A 346 5.13 13.39 -4.95
N MET A 347 6.33 12.86 -4.71
CA MET A 347 7.17 13.22 -3.56
C MET A 347 8.22 14.28 -3.89
N ILE A 348 8.42 14.58 -5.16
CA ILE A 348 9.42 15.54 -5.60
C ILE A 348 9.08 16.96 -5.12
N ASN A 349 10.11 17.75 -4.77
CA ASN A 349 9.94 19.11 -4.24
C ASN A 349 9.76 20.15 -5.36
N PHE A 350 8.84 19.87 -6.31
CA PHE A 350 8.42 20.80 -7.33
C PHE A 350 6.90 20.89 -7.34
N PRO A 351 6.32 22.09 -7.59
CA PRO A 351 4.87 22.21 -7.76
C PRO A 351 4.40 21.35 -8.94
N ILE A 352 3.53 20.39 -8.68
CA ILE A 352 2.89 19.53 -9.67
C ILE A 352 1.39 19.67 -9.50
N LYS A 353 0.69 19.96 -10.60
CA LYS A 353 -0.77 20.04 -10.61
C LYS A 353 -1.34 18.64 -10.87
N LEU A 354 -2.16 18.15 -9.94
CA LEU A 354 -2.94 16.94 -10.14
C LEU A 354 -4.22 17.28 -10.90
N ALA A 355 -4.54 16.46 -11.90
CA ALA A 355 -5.70 16.70 -12.76
C ALA A 355 -7.01 16.30 -12.09
N ASP A 356 -6.98 15.27 -11.26
CA ASP A 356 -8.19 14.69 -10.68
C ASP A 356 -8.69 15.47 -9.46
N PRO A 357 -10.02 15.80 -9.39
CA PRO A 357 -10.61 16.49 -8.24
C PRO A 357 -10.48 15.76 -6.92
N HIS A 358 -10.62 14.43 -6.89
CA HIS A 358 -10.52 13.62 -5.67
C HIS A 358 -9.08 13.57 -5.13
N ALA A 359 -8.07 13.58 -6.01
CA ALA A 359 -6.68 13.76 -5.58
C ALA A 359 -6.50 15.09 -4.84
N ASN A 360 -7.13 16.15 -5.32
CA ASN A 360 -7.11 17.46 -4.66
C ASN A 360 -7.93 17.46 -3.35
N GLU A 361 -9.02 16.69 -3.23
CA GLU A 361 -9.73 16.50 -1.96
C GLU A 361 -8.81 15.86 -0.90
N PHE A 362 -8.05 14.81 -1.24
CA PHE A 362 -7.07 14.22 -0.33
C PHE A 362 -6.01 15.23 0.11
N LEU A 363 -5.44 15.99 -0.82
CA LEU A 363 -4.45 17.01 -0.47
C LEU A 363 -5.05 18.11 0.42
N ALA A 364 -6.30 18.48 0.18
CA ALA A 364 -7.01 19.47 1.00
C ALA A 364 -7.22 18.96 2.45
N LEU A 365 -7.44 17.66 2.65
CA LEU A 365 -7.52 17.10 4.01
C LEU A 365 -6.23 17.31 4.82
N ASN A 366 -5.08 17.31 4.16
CA ASN A 366 -3.78 17.47 4.81
C ASN A 366 -3.48 18.94 5.19
N VAL A 367 -4.16 19.92 4.57
CA VAL A 367 -3.88 21.33 4.81
C VAL A 367 -4.13 21.71 6.28
N GLY A 368 -3.11 22.27 6.91
CA GLY A 368 -3.17 22.72 8.30
C GLY A 368 -3.22 21.58 9.34
N LYS A 369 -3.04 20.33 8.92
CA LYS A 369 -2.95 19.18 9.83
C LYS A 369 -1.54 18.63 9.86
N GLU A 370 -1.15 18.13 11.02
CA GLU A 370 0.10 17.38 11.18
C GLU A 370 -0.08 16.01 10.53
N THR A 371 0.94 15.58 9.79
CA THR A 371 0.98 14.26 9.13
C THR A 371 2.14 13.43 9.67
N ASP A 372 1.96 12.11 9.73
CA ASP A 372 3.02 11.18 10.14
C ASP A 372 2.91 9.84 9.37
N ALA A 373 4.00 9.07 9.41
CA ALA A 373 4.02 7.71 8.90
C ALA A 373 3.18 6.77 9.77
N ARG A 374 2.89 5.57 9.26
CA ARG A 374 2.30 4.49 10.06
C ARG A 374 3.23 4.14 11.22
N PHE A 375 2.71 4.08 12.43
CA PHE A 375 3.47 3.99 13.68
C PHE A 375 4.55 2.90 13.70
N VAL A 376 4.24 1.71 13.20
CA VAL A 376 5.18 0.57 13.28
C VAL A 376 6.28 0.61 12.22
N TRP A 377 6.08 1.34 11.12
CA TRP A 377 6.98 1.27 9.96
C TRP A 377 8.37 1.85 10.20
N PRO A 378 8.54 3.00 10.88
CA PRO A 378 9.89 3.58 11.03
C PRO A 378 10.83 2.72 11.89
N LYS A 379 10.30 2.05 12.94
CA LYS A 379 11.15 1.30 13.87
C LYS A 379 10.57 -0.03 14.33
N PHE A 380 9.27 -0.16 14.44
CA PHE A 380 8.61 -1.25 15.14
C PHE A 380 8.01 -2.31 14.22
N MET A 381 8.67 -2.64 13.11
CA MET A 381 8.14 -3.68 12.20
C MET A 381 7.89 -5.02 12.90
N ASP A 382 8.70 -5.37 13.91
CA ASP A 382 8.48 -6.59 14.72
C ASP A 382 7.19 -6.55 15.55
N LEU A 383 6.60 -5.37 15.76
CA LEU A 383 5.29 -5.23 16.40
C LEU A 383 4.12 -5.36 15.43
N TYR A 384 4.35 -5.46 14.14
CA TYR A 384 3.29 -5.50 13.14
C TYR A 384 2.29 -6.64 13.41
N ALA A 385 2.76 -7.88 13.38
CA ALA A 385 1.90 -9.05 13.61
C ALA A 385 1.33 -9.10 15.04
N PRO A 386 2.09 -8.86 16.13
CA PRO A 386 1.51 -8.76 17.46
C PRO A 386 0.44 -7.67 17.61
N MET A 387 0.62 -6.52 16.96
CA MET A 387 -0.33 -5.41 17.01
C MET A 387 -1.62 -5.75 16.26
N ASN A 388 -1.50 -6.38 15.08
CA ASN A 388 -2.65 -6.88 14.33
C ASN A 388 -3.48 -7.86 15.16
N GLN A 389 -2.83 -8.83 15.79
CA GLN A 389 -3.51 -9.78 16.67
C GLN A 389 -4.20 -9.08 17.85
N ALA A 390 -3.56 -8.09 18.47
CA ALA A 390 -4.14 -7.35 19.58
C ALA A 390 -5.38 -6.54 19.13
N VAL A 391 -5.33 -5.89 17.97
CA VAL A 391 -6.47 -5.19 17.38
C VAL A 391 -7.64 -6.14 17.13
N ILE A 392 -7.39 -7.28 16.50
CA ILE A 392 -8.42 -8.30 16.22
C ILE A 392 -9.05 -8.82 17.53
N GLN A 393 -8.23 -9.12 18.54
CA GLN A 393 -8.72 -9.62 19.83
C GLN A 393 -9.53 -8.57 20.60
N VAL A 394 -9.20 -7.28 20.46
CA VAL A 394 -10.00 -6.18 21.02
C VAL A 394 -11.34 -6.08 20.30
N LEU A 395 -11.36 -6.13 18.96
CA LEU A 395 -12.60 -6.11 18.16
C LEU A 395 -13.54 -7.27 18.51
N LYS A 396 -12.98 -8.44 18.81
CA LYS A 396 -13.74 -9.65 19.22
C LYS A 396 -14.12 -9.66 20.71
N GLY A 397 -13.65 -8.68 21.50
CA GLY A 397 -13.86 -8.63 22.94
C GLY A 397 -13.08 -9.68 23.74
N GLU A 398 -12.05 -10.30 23.13
CA GLU A 398 -11.16 -11.28 23.76
C GLU A 398 -10.10 -10.62 24.65
N LEU A 399 -9.73 -9.38 24.33
CA LEU A 399 -8.88 -8.51 25.14
C LEU A 399 -9.58 -7.19 25.44
N ASN A 400 -9.43 -6.67 26.66
CA ASN A 400 -9.77 -5.28 26.90
C ASN A 400 -8.65 -4.34 26.37
N PRO A 401 -8.95 -3.06 26.10
CA PRO A 401 -8.01 -2.09 25.55
C PRO A 401 -6.70 -1.95 26.33
N GLN A 402 -6.75 -1.95 27.67
CA GLN A 402 -5.55 -1.85 28.50
C GLN A 402 -4.68 -3.10 28.39
N GLN A 403 -5.26 -4.30 28.38
CA GLN A 403 -4.53 -5.55 28.16
C GLN A 403 -3.82 -5.59 26.81
N ALA A 404 -4.46 -5.05 25.76
CA ALA A 404 -3.85 -4.92 24.45
C ALA A 404 -2.64 -3.98 24.49
N ALA A 405 -2.78 -2.82 25.12
CA ALA A 405 -1.71 -1.84 25.30
C ALA A 405 -0.54 -2.42 26.14
N ASP A 406 -0.84 -3.13 27.24
CA ASP A 406 0.17 -3.78 28.09
C ASP A 406 0.97 -4.83 27.31
N ARG A 407 0.30 -5.62 26.48
CA ARG A 407 0.95 -6.59 25.59
C ARG A 407 1.89 -5.91 24.59
N MET A 408 1.46 -4.79 24.01
CA MET A 408 2.31 -4.04 23.09
C MET A 408 3.55 -3.49 23.78
N GLU A 409 3.46 -3.01 25.01
CA GLU A 409 4.63 -2.55 25.76
C GLU A 409 5.61 -3.68 26.05
N VAL A 410 5.10 -4.87 26.43
CA VAL A 410 5.97 -6.06 26.65
C VAL A 410 6.74 -6.40 25.37
N ASN A 411 6.07 -6.40 24.22
CA ASN A 411 6.72 -6.70 22.93
C ASN A 411 7.70 -5.58 22.54
N ALA A 412 7.34 -4.31 22.70
CA ALA A 412 8.20 -3.18 22.38
C ALA A 412 9.48 -3.14 23.20
N ALA A 413 9.41 -3.55 24.48
CA ALA A 413 10.58 -3.63 25.34
C ALA A 413 11.64 -4.63 24.86
N GLN A 414 11.25 -5.60 24.02
CA GLN A 414 12.17 -6.60 23.46
C GLN A 414 12.90 -6.09 22.20
N VAL A 415 12.34 -5.08 21.51
CA VAL A 415 12.86 -4.57 20.23
C VAL A 415 13.41 -3.13 20.30
N ARG A 416 13.34 -2.48 21.46
CA ARG A 416 13.99 -1.19 21.72
C ARG A 416 15.47 -1.37 21.99
#